data_3840858d3fea76eca29f7c415f474e67
#
_entry.id   3840858d3fea76eca29f7c415f474e67
#
_cell.length_a   1.000
_cell.length_b   1.000
_cell.length_c   1.000
_cell.angle_alpha   90.00
_cell.angle_beta   90.00
_cell.angle_gamma   90.00
#
_symmetry.space_group_name_H-M   'P 1'
#
loop_
_entity.id
_entity.type
_entity.pdbx_description
1 polymer ?
#
loop_
_entity_poly.entity_id
_entity_poly.type
_entity_poly.pdbx_seq_one_letter_code
_entity_poly.pdbx_strand_id
1 'polypeptide(L)'
;MVVAAARELFCRHGYANVAMSDIATAVGIGPSALYRHFRGKQELLHAVTAEALESCLGGLTTAGRGDLDALLHEFAETSLARRELGVLWQREARNLPAEQRAELGEHLHAARRALAEQLTAARSELDHAHAELLAWSILDVAVSVSYQHVDLPAPDYPNLIADLMRRVATAELPDLGDHIADRPSTEQALEPRSRRESLLAAATRLFAERGYAAVTLEDTGTAVGIAGQSIYNHFASKHDILAAAMNRSAERLWLDLTEVLASVQDHADALRLLILRYARFALAHQHLVTLIVTETEHLQDDDRQRTLQTQRDYIDEWLHLVRAVHPAMSPAEARVRVQAVLTITNDIARTPRLRTRSGIEENVHRLGCSLLGLDDTAFVEGRTEVTPTVRSDR
;
A
#
# COMPACT_ATOMS: atom_id res chain seq x y z
N MET A 1 -22.19 5.52 19.01
CA MET A 1 -22.66 6.68 18.23
C MET A 1 -21.53 7.69 17.96
N VAL A 2 -20.87 8.28 18.96
CA VAL A 2 -19.75 9.23 18.76
C VAL A 2 -18.60 8.61 17.98
N VAL A 3 -18.12 7.42 18.38
CA VAL A 3 -17.02 6.72 17.70
C VAL A 3 -17.37 6.40 16.23
N ALA A 4 -18.62 6.02 15.95
CA ALA A 4 -19.06 5.74 14.58
C ALA A 4 -19.08 7.01 13.70
N ALA A 5 -19.56 8.15 14.22
CA ALA A 5 -19.53 9.42 13.50
C ALA A 5 -18.10 9.93 13.28
N ALA A 6 -17.25 9.82 14.30
CA ALA A 6 -15.85 10.19 14.18
C ALA A 6 -15.12 9.33 13.13
N ARG A 7 -15.36 8.02 13.11
CA ARG A 7 -14.84 7.08 12.11
C ARG A 7 -15.20 7.53 10.68
N GLU A 8 -16.48 7.79 10.44
CA GLU A 8 -16.95 8.24 9.12
C GLU A 8 -16.29 9.56 8.70
N LEU A 9 -16.23 10.54 9.59
CA LEU A 9 -15.65 11.84 9.31
C LEU A 9 -14.13 11.74 9.06
N PHE A 10 -13.39 11.00 9.90
CA PHE A 10 -11.96 10.82 9.71
C PHE A 10 -11.62 10.10 8.40
N CYS A 11 -12.38 9.08 8.04
CA CYS A 11 -12.15 8.37 6.77
C CYS A 11 -12.47 9.24 5.54
N ARG A 12 -13.55 10.05 5.62
CA ARG A 12 -14.02 10.86 4.48
C ARG A 12 -13.20 12.14 4.28
N HIS A 13 -12.86 12.83 5.37
CA HIS A 13 -12.26 14.17 5.32
C HIS A 13 -10.81 14.20 5.81
N GLY A 14 -10.29 13.11 6.36
CA GLY A 14 -8.99 13.04 7.01
C GLY A 14 -8.99 13.64 8.41
N TYR A 15 -8.15 13.08 9.29
CA TYR A 15 -8.05 13.55 10.68
C TYR A 15 -7.76 15.05 10.77
N ALA A 16 -6.84 15.58 9.96
CA ALA A 16 -6.43 16.99 10.04
C ALA A 16 -7.61 17.95 9.85
N ASN A 17 -8.53 17.63 8.95
CA ASN A 17 -9.62 18.51 8.49
C ASN A 17 -10.91 18.38 9.32
N VAL A 18 -10.97 17.49 10.30
CA VAL A 18 -12.15 17.27 11.16
C VAL A 18 -11.94 17.90 12.51
N ALA A 19 -12.85 18.78 12.96
CA ALA A 19 -12.84 19.34 14.30
C ALA A 19 -13.75 18.53 15.25
N MET A 20 -13.51 18.64 16.56
CA MET A 20 -14.38 18.03 17.59
C MET A 20 -15.83 18.56 17.50
N SER A 21 -16.01 19.82 17.09
CA SER A 21 -17.33 20.43 16.84
C SER A 21 -18.09 19.74 15.71
N ASP A 22 -17.40 19.30 14.65
CA ASP A 22 -18.04 18.65 13.51
C ASP A 22 -18.59 17.28 13.93
N ILE A 23 -17.83 16.56 14.75
CA ILE A 23 -18.25 15.28 15.30
C ILE A 23 -19.43 15.46 16.26
N ALA A 24 -19.39 16.49 17.14
CA ALA A 24 -20.49 16.80 18.05
C ALA A 24 -21.78 17.12 17.27
N THR A 25 -21.66 17.91 16.20
CA THR A 25 -22.76 18.26 15.31
C THR A 25 -23.34 17.03 14.61
N ALA A 26 -22.49 16.13 14.10
CA ALA A 26 -22.92 14.92 13.42
C ALA A 26 -23.75 13.97 14.31
N VAL A 27 -23.51 13.99 15.62
CA VAL A 27 -24.26 13.16 16.58
C VAL A 27 -25.35 13.94 17.36
N GLY A 28 -25.56 15.23 17.05
CA GLY A 28 -26.62 16.04 17.65
C GLY A 28 -26.39 16.40 19.12
N ILE A 29 -25.10 16.50 19.56
CA ILE A 29 -24.76 16.89 20.95
C ILE A 29 -23.94 18.17 20.97
N GLY A 30 -23.94 18.86 22.12
CA GLY A 30 -23.06 20.02 22.29
C GLY A 30 -21.58 19.60 22.44
N PRO A 31 -20.61 20.42 21.96
CA PRO A 31 -19.17 20.13 22.07
C PRO A 31 -18.73 19.81 23.50
N SER A 32 -19.30 20.49 24.51
CA SER A 32 -18.99 20.24 25.93
C SER A 32 -19.40 18.84 26.41
N ALA A 33 -20.40 18.23 25.80
CA ALA A 33 -20.80 16.85 26.12
C ALA A 33 -19.77 15.86 25.55
N LEU A 34 -19.23 16.12 24.37
CA LEU A 34 -18.19 15.28 23.74
C LEU A 34 -16.89 15.30 24.57
N TYR A 35 -16.47 16.47 25.07
CA TYR A 35 -15.27 16.62 25.90
C TYR A 35 -15.37 15.95 27.30
N ARG A 36 -16.57 15.55 27.74
CA ARG A 36 -16.71 14.72 28.94
C ARG A 36 -16.30 13.27 28.74
N HIS A 37 -16.33 12.79 27.49
CA HIS A 37 -16.05 11.41 27.13
C HIS A 37 -14.66 11.25 26.50
N PHE A 38 -14.18 12.26 25.79
CA PHE A 38 -12.90 12.24 25.10
C PHE A 38 -12.16 13.56 25.37
N ARG A 39 -10.94 13.48 25.90
CA ARG A 39 -10.11 14.65 26.24
C ARG A 39 -9.71 15.46 25.00
N GLY A 40 -9.78 14.83 23.81
CA GLY A 40 -9.43 15.49 22.57
C GLY A 40 -9.56 14.57 21.35
N LYS A 41 -9.25 15.13 20.19
CA LYS A 41 -9.39 14.46 18.90
C LYS A 41 -8.45 13.25 18.77
N GLN A 42 -7.26 13.27 19.40
CA GLN A 42 -6.32 12.13 19.39
C GLN A 42 -6.88 10.92 20.16
N GLU A 43 -7.44 11.13 21.34
CA GLU A 43 -8.05 10.06 22.14
C GLU A 43 -9.23 9.42 21.38
N LEU A 44 -10.00 10.24 20.67
CA LEU A 44 -11.10 9.74 19.85
C LEU A 44 -10.57 8.96 18.62
N LEU A 45 -9.51 9.43 17.97
CA LEU A 45 -8.87 8.69 16.88
C LEU A 45 -8.32 7.34 17.36
N HIS A 46 -7.68 7.31 18.53
CA HIS A 46 -7.21 6.07 19.16
C HIS A 46 -8.39 5.09 19.38
N ALA A 47 -9.47 5.55 19.98
CA ALA A 47 -10.65 4.72 20.25
C ALA A 47 -11.30 4.18 18.96
N VAL A 48 -11.40 5.02 17.91
CA VAL A 48 -11.93 4.63 16.59
C VAL A 48 -11.04 3.55 15.95
N THR A 49 -9.73 3.73 15.99
CA THR A 49 -8.78 2.80 15.38
C THR A 49 -8.70 1.49 16.17
N ALA A 50 -8.72 1.56 17.50
CA ALA A 50 -8.74 0.37 18.36
C ALA A 50 -9.97 -0.49 18.11
N GLU A 51 -11.18 0.12 18.09
CA GLU A 51 -12.44 -0.60 17.80
C GLU A 51 -12.41 -1.25 16.41
N ALA A 52 -11.85 -0.57 15.40
CA ALA A 52 -11.76 -1.13 14.06
C ALA A 52 -10.79 -2.32 13.99
N LEU A 53 -9.62 -2.21 14.64
CA LEU A 53 -8.62 -3.29 14.73
C LEU A 53 -9.19 -4.50 15.47
N GLU A 54 -9.74 -4.31 16.66
CA GLU A 54 -10.32 -5.39 17.46
C GLU A 54 -11.46 -6.10 16.71
N SER A 55 -12.36 -5.33 16.12
CA SER A 55 -13.51 -5.84 15.39
C SER A 55 -13.11 -6.61 14.12
N CYS A 56 -12.02 -6.21 13.44
CA CYS A 56 -11.56 -6.87 12.22
C CYS A 56 -10.63 -8.06 12.49
N LEU A 57 -9.74 -7.92 13.46
CA LEU A 57 -8.64 -8.87 13.67
C LEU A 57 -8.87 -9.82 14.85
N GLY A 58 -9.85 -9.53 15.72
CA GLY A 58 -10.10 -10.32 16.93
C GLY A 58 -10.41 -11.79 16.64
N GLY A 59 -11.13 -12.08 15.56
CA GLY A 59 -11.41 -13.44 15.12
C GLY A 59 -10.14 -14.25 14.80
N LEU A 60 -9.15 -13.61 14.19
CA LEU A 60 -7.87 -14.26 13.83
C LEU A 60 -7.07 -14.72 15.07
N THR A 61 -7.12 -13.93 16.14
CA THR A 61 -6.37 -14.21 17.38
C THR A 61 -7.05 -15.20 18.30
N THR A 62 -8.38 -15.34 18.19
CA THR A 62 -9.18 -16.26 19.00
C THR A 62 -9.48 -17.58 18.32
N ALA A 63 -9.28 -17.66 17.00
CA ALA A 63 -9.46 -18.89 16.24
C ALA A 63 -8.53 -20.00 16.74
N GLY A 64 -9.12 -21.15 17.15
CA GLY A 64 -8.36 -22.35 17.39
C GLY A 64 -7.71 -22.90 16.12
N ARG A 65 -6.87 -23.91 16.23
CA ARG A 65 -6.37 -24.65 15.06
C ARG A 65 -7.55 -25.36 14.41
N GLY A 66 -8.00 -24.82 13.28
CA GLY A 66 -9.20 -25.23 12.58
C GLY A 66 -9.04 -25.21 11.06
N ASP A 67 -10.15 -25.13 10.39
CA ASP A 67 -10.21 -25.01 8.94
C ASP A 67 -9.73 -23.60 8.51
N LEU A 68 -8.57 -23.55 7.84
CA LEU A 68 -7.99 -22.30 7.33
C LEU A 68 -8.94 -21.63 6.32
N ASP A 69 -9.65 -22.40 5.50
CA ASP A 69 -10.58 -21.85 4.51
C ASP A 69 -11.76 -21.15 5.17
N ALA A 70 -12.32 -21.75 6.23
CA ALA A 70 -13.38 -21.13 7.02
C ALA A 70 -12.90 -19.84 7.69
N LEU A 71 -11.69 -19.85 8.26
CA LEU A 71 -11.08 -18.65 8.87
C LEU A 71 -10.88 -17.53 7.86
N LEU A 72 -10.36 -17.82 6.67
CA LEU A 72 -10.14 -16.83 5.62
C LEU A 72 -11.47 -16.25 5.10
N HIS A 73 -12.52 -17.06 5.04
CA HIS A 73 -13.85 -16.61 4.64
C HIS A 73 -14.46 -15.67 5.68
N GLU A 74 -14.44 -16.03 6.97
CA GLU A 74 -14.90 -15.16 8.06
C GLU A 74 -14.12 -13.84 8.10
N PHE A 75 -12.81 -13.92 7.88
CA PHE A 75 -11.96 -12.73 7.83
C PHE A 75 -12.30 -11.83 6.63
N ALA A 76 -12.63 -12.41 5.48
CA ALA A 76 -13.07 -11.65 4.30
C ALA A 76 -14.39 -10.89 4.59
N GLU A 77 -15.38 -11.55 5.22
CA GLU A 77 -16.65 -10.91 5.61
C GLU A 77 -16.41 -9.76 6.58
N THR A 78 -15.59 -9.99 7.60
CA THR A 78 -15.26 -8.98 8.61
C THR A 78 -14.52 -7.79 8.01
N SER A 79 -13.58 -8.04 7.09
CA SER A 79 -12.83 -6.99 6.38
C SER A 79 -13.77 -6.10 5.55
N LEU A 80 -14.75 -6.70 4.88
CA LEU A 80 -15.76 -5.96 4.12
C LEU A 80 -16.72 -5.18 5.01
N ALA A 81 -17.03 -5.68 6.21
CA ALA A 81 -17.82 -4.95 7.21
C ALA A 81 -17.03 -3.79 7.86
N ARG A 82 -15.70 -3.81 7.78
CA ARG A 82 -14.77 -2.84 8.38
C ARG A 82 -13.82 -2.23 7.34
N ARG A 83 -14.35 -1.86 6.19
CA ARG A 83 -13.56 -1.27 5.08
C ARG A 83 -12.74 -0.04 5.46
N GLU A 84 -13.11 0.63 6.54
CA GLU A 84 -12.40 1.81 7.03
C GLU A 84 -11.03 1.50 7.65
N LEU A 85 -10.75 0.25 8.01
CA LEU A 85 -9.55 -0.12 8.78
C LEU A 85 -8.25 0.28 8.05
N GLY A 86 -8.14 0.03 6.76
CA GLY A 86 -6.93 0.38 6.00
C GLY A 86 -6.66 1.89 6.02
N VAL A 87 -7.68 2.71 5.82
CA VAL A 87 -7.56 4.18 5.90
C VAL A 87 -7.19 4.62 7.31
N LEU A 88 -7.89 4.11 8.33
CA LEU A 88 -7.63 4.47 9.72
C LEU A 88 -6.21 4.10 10.15
N TRP A 89 -5.75 2.90 9.81
CA TRP A 89 -4.43 2.42 10.23
C TRP A 89 -3.29 3.02 9.41
N GLN A 90 -3.36 2.93 8.08
CA GLN A 90 -2.24 3.32 7.23
C GLN A 90 -2.08 4.83 7.07
N ARG A 91 -3.20 5.57 7.12
CA ARG A 91 -3.22 7.02 6.90
C ARG A 91 -3.41 7.80 8.19
N GLU A 92 -4.45 7.50 8.97
CA GLU A 92 -4.85 8.36 10.07
C GLU A 92 -4.09 8.06 11.38
N ALA A 93 -3.78 6.79 11.68
CA ALA A 93 -3.10 6.41 12.92
C ALA A 93 -1.70 7.03 13.09
N ARG A 94 -1.10 7.54 12.02
CA ARG A 94 0.16 8.30 12.08
C ARG A 94 0.05 9.63 12.84
N ASN A 95 -1.19 10.14 13.02
CA ASN A 95 -1.48 11.34 13.82
C ASN A 95 -1.55 11.04 15.33
N LEU A 96 -1.47 9.77 15.73
CA LEU A 96 -1.40 9.34 17.12
C LEU A 96 0.02 9.51 17.66
N PRO A 97 0.16 9.75 18.99
CA PRO A 97 1.44 9.62 19.66
C PRO A 97 2.09 8.25 19.41
N ALA A 98 3.43 8.22 19.33
CA ALA A 98 4.16 7.01 18.99
C ALA A 98 3.83 5.81 19.90
N GLU A 99 3.66 6.05 21.21
CA GLU A 99 3.30 5.04 22.20
C GLU A 99 1.91 4.41 21.89
N GLN A 100 0.89 5.25 21.65
CA GLN A 100 -0.45 4.77 21.31
C GLN A 100 -0.49 4.04 19.97
N ARG A 101 0.28 4.51 19.00
CA ARG A 101 0.39 3.84 17.71
C ARG A 101 1.11 2.48 17.83
N ALA A 102 2.13 2.38 18.69
CA ALA A 102 2.80 1.12 18.97
C ALA A 102 1.87 0.12 19.67
N GLU A 103 1.09 0.57 20.66
CA GLU A 103 0.06 -0.24 21.32
C GLU A 103 -0.93 -0.84 20.30
N LEU A 104 -1.49 0.00 19.42
CA LEU A 104 -2.39 -0.48 18.36
C LEU A 104 -1.69 -1.42 17.37
N GLY A 105 -0.41 -1.21 17.10
CA GLY A 105 0.41 -2.08 16.26
C GLY A 105 0.54 -3.50 16.79
N GLU A 106 0.45 -3.71 18.11
CA GLU A 106 0.49 -5.04 18.71
C GLU A 106 -0.71 -5.92 18.28
N HIS A 107 -1.89 -5.32 18.03
CA HIS A 107 -3.05 -6.06 17.50
C HIS A 107 -2.73 -6.66 16.11
N LEU A 108 -2.11 -5.88 15.22
CA LEU A 108 -1.67 -6.35 13.90
C LEU A 108 -0.58 -7.41 14.01
N HIS A 109 0.37 -7.23 14.92
CA HIS A 109 1.43 -8.20 15.16
C HIS A 109 0.87 -9.52 15.71
N ALA A 110 -0.12 -9.46 16.60
CA ALA A 110 -0.79 -10.65 17.13
C ALA A 110 -1.58 -11.39 16.03
N ALA A 111 -2.38 -10.67 15.23
CA ALA A 111 -3.15 -11.23 14.12
C ALA A 111 -2.23 -11.90 13.08
N ARG A 112 -1.12 -11.24 12.72
CA ARG A 112 -0.13 -11.80 11.79
C ARG A 112 0.50 -13.09 12.34
N ARG A 113 0.90 -13.12 13.62
CA ARG A 113 1.46 -14.34 14.23
C ARG A 113 0.45 -15.47 14.20
N ALA A 114 -0.80 -15.19 14.56
CA ALA A 114 -1.87 -16.19 14.54
C ALA A 114 -2.08 -16.75 13.12
N LEU A 115 -2.12 -15.89 12.09
CA LEU A 115 -2.19 -16.34 10.70
C LEU A 115 -0.98 -17.15 10.28
N ALA A 116 0.24 -16.74 10.63
CA ALA A 116 1.45 -17.50 10.32
C ALA A 116 1.46 -18.89 10.97
N GLU A 117 0.98 -19.00 12.21
CA GLU A 117 0.80 -20.29 12.91
C GLU A 117 -0.24 -21.18 12.22
N GLN A 118 -1.37 -20.62 11.75
CA GLN A 118 -2.39 -21.36 11.01
C GLN A 118 -1.85 -21.85 9.65
N LEU A 119 -1.11 -20.98 8.93
CA LEU A 119 -0.46 -21.32 7.66
C LEU A 119 0.56 -22.47 7.85
N THR A 120 1.43 -22.37 8.86
CA THR A 120 2.42 -23.42 9.17
C THR A 120 1.75 -24.72 9.60
N ALA A 121 0.60 -24.66 10.31
CA ALA A 121 -0.16 -25.85 10.69
C ALA A 121 -0.82 -26.53 9.48
N ALA A 122 -1.27 -25.75 8.49
CA ALA A 122 -1.88 -26.27 7.26
C ALA A 122 -0.83 -26.73 6.23
N ARG A 123 0.36 -26.11 6.22
CA ARG A 123 1.45 -26.31 5.27
C ARG A 123 2.76 -26.47 6.04
N SER A 124 3.05 -27.70 6.47
CA SER A 124 4.21 -28.02 7.31
C SER A 124 5.57 -27.80 6.64
N GLU A 125 5.58 -27.66 5.32
CA GLU A 125 6.78 -27.35 4.51
C GLU A 125 7.16 -25.85 4.56
N LEU A 126 6.25 -24.96 5.01
CA LEU A 126 6.53 -23.54 5.09
C LEU A 126 7.54 -23.24 6.20
N ASP A 127 8.62 -22.58 5.84
CA ASP A 127 9.49 -21.96 6.84
C ASP A 127 8.84 -20.71 7.46
N HIS A 128 9.44 -20.22 8.53
CA HIS A 128 8.92 -19.07 9.28
C HIS A 128 8.89 -17.79 8.43
N ALA A 129 9.86 -17.59 7.55
CA ALA A 129 9.96 -16.39 6.74
C ALA A 129 8.84 -16.29 5.70
N HIS A 130 8.56 -17.42 5.02
CA HIS A 130 7.44 -17.50 4.09
C HIS A 130 6.09 -17.42 4.80
N ALA A 131 5.91 -18.12 5.94
CA ALA A 131 4.69 -18.02 6.71
C ALA A 131 4.41 -16.58 7.17
N GLU A 132 5.44 -15.83 7.58
CA GLU A 132 5.34 -14.42 7.93
C GLU A 132 4.94 -13.55 6.73
N LEU A 133 5.58 -13.74 5.57
CA LEU A 133 5.28 -12.99 4.34
C LEU A 133 3.85 -13.24 3.87
N LEU A 134 3.42 -14.51 3.85
CA LEU A 134 2.05 -14.89 3.45
C LEU A 134 1.00 -14.34 4.42
N ALA A 135 1.24 -14.42 5.73
CA ALA A 135 0.35 -13.84 6.74
C ALA A 135 0.21 -12.32 6.58
N TRP A 136 1.31 -11.62 6.31
CA TRP A 136 1.28 -10.20 6.02
C TRP A 136 0.46 -9.89 4.77
N SER A 137 0.71 -10.64 3.69
CA SER A 137 0.01 -10.45 2.42
C SER A 137 -1.50 -10.75 2.51
N ILE A 138 -1.93 -11.69 3.36
CA ILE A 138 -3.35 -11.94 3.65
C ILE A 138 -3.97 -10.73 4.35
N LEU A 139 -3.29 -10.13 5.33
CA LEU A 139 -3.75 -8.89 5.97
C LEU A 139 -3.85 -7.75 4.96
N ASP A 140 -2.93 -7.67 3.99
CA ASP A 140 -2.96 -6.64 2.95
C ASP A 140 -4.12 -6.84 1.96
N VAL A 141 -4.50 -8.08 1.65
CA VAL A 141 -5.74 -8.35 0.89
C VAL A 141 -6.95 -7.78 1.65
N ALA A 142 -7.03 -7.99 2.97
CA ALA A 142 -8.09 -7.41 3.80
C ALA A 142 -8.07 -5.87 3.80
N VAL A 143 -6.89 -5.27 3.87
CA VAL A 143 -6.71 -3.81 3.85
C VAL A 143 -7.06 -3.22 2.48
N SER A 144 -6.84 -3.96 1.38
CA SER A 144 -7.07 -3.49 0.01
C SER A 144 -8.51 -3.04 -0.26
N VAL A 145 -9.49 -3.60 0.45
CA VAL A 145 -10.91 -3.23 0.32
C VAL A 145 -11.19 -1.78 0.74
N SER A 146 -10.28 -1.18 1.52
CA SER A 146 -10.39 0.21 1.98
C SER A 146 -10.14 1.24 0.89
N TYR A 147 -9.42 0.87 -0.16
CA TYR A 147 -8.95 1.79 -1.21
C TYR A 147 -9.79 1.73 -2.50
N GLN A 148 -10.88 1.00 -2.47
CA GLN A 148 -11.74 0.84 -3.65
C GLN A 148 -13.21 0.91 -3.27
N HIS A 149 -13.99 1.52 -4.15
CA HIS A 149 -15.44 1.56 -4.07
C HIS A 149 -15.98 0.70 -5.21
N VAL A 150 -16.10 -0.60 -4.93
CA VAL A 150 -16.65 -1.57 -5.86
C VAL A 150 -17.97 -2.06 -5.30
N ASP A 151 -18.98 -2.07 -6.15
CA ASP A 151 -20.30 -2.62 -5.83
C ASP A 151 -20.38 -4.05 -6.37
N LEU A 152 -20.09 -4.99 -5.49
CA LEU A 152 -20.29 -6.42 -5.72
C LEU A 152 -21.25 -6.92 -4.64
N PRO A 153 -22.33 -7.63 -5.04
CA PRO A 153 -23.30 -8.13 -4.09
C PRO A 153 -22.72 -9.25 -3.21
N ALA A 154 -23.34 -9.50 -2.06
CA ALA A 154 -23.12 -10.72 -1.30
C ALA A 154 -23.85 -11.89 -2.03
N PRO A 155 -23.27 -13.12 -2.08
CA PRO A 155 -21.99 -13.51 -1.45
C PRO A 155 -20.74 -13.32 -2.34
N ASP A 156 -20.87 -12.72 -3.52
CA ASP A 156 -19.78 -12.68 -4.51
C ASP A 156 -18.56 -11.92 -3.99
N TYR A 157 -18.76 -10.80 -3.29
CA TYR A 157 -17.63 -10.00 -2.80
C TYR A 157 -16.85 -10.69 -1.67
N PRO A 158 -17.49 -11.19 -0.58
CA PRO A 158 -16.76 -11.97 0.42
C PRO A 158 -16.06 -13.20 -0.18
N ASN A 159 -16.71 -13.91 -1.10
CA ASN A 159 -16.13 -15.07 -1.78
C ASN A 159 -14.88 -14.68 -2.58
N LEU A 160 -14.90 -13.55 -3.29
CA LEU A 160 -13.75 -13.05 -4.04
C LEU A 160 -12.58 -12.70 -3.12
N ILE A 161 -12.83 -11.99 -2.01
CA ILE A 161 -11.78 -11.64 -1.05
C ILE A 161 -11.20 -12.90 -0.40
N ALA A 162 -12.04 -13.87 -0.01
CA ALA A 162 -11.61 -15.15 0.53
C ALA A 162 -10.79 -15.96 -0.50
N ASP A 163 -11.19 -15.96 -1.80
CA ASP A 163 -10.40 -16.57 -2.88
C ASP A 163 -9.02 -15.94 -3.02
N LEU A 164 -8.93 -14.59 -2.97
CA LEU A 164 -7.64 -13.91 -3.03
C LEU A 164 -6.75 -14.25 -1.83
N MET A 165 -7.32 -14.28 -0.60
CA MET A 165 -6.59 -14.71 0.59
C MET A 165 -6.11 -16.16 0.48
N ARG A 166 -6.95 -17.06 -0.07
CA ARG A 166 -6.59 -18.46 -0.31
C ARG A 166 -5.47 -18.59 -1.35
N ARG A 167 -5.52 -17.81 -2.44
CA ARG A 167 -4.44 -17.76 -3.45
C ARG A 167 -3.11 -17.34 -2.83
N VAL A 168 -3.13 -16.36 -1.93
CA VAL A 168 -1.95 -15.98 -1.16
C VAL A 168 -1.51 -17.15 -0.26
N ALA A 169 -2.43 -17.74 0.51
CA ALA A 169 -2.12 -18.82 1.46
C ALA A 169 -1.52 -20.07 0.78
N THR A 170 -1.91 -20.35 -0.46
CA THR A 170 -1.45 -21.51 -1.24
C THR A 170 -0.32 -21.20 -2.22
N ALA A 171 0.12 -19.94 -2.31
CA ALA A 171 1.19 -19.56 -3.24
C ALA A 171 2.48 -20.33 -2.98
N GLU A 172 3.08 -20.83 -4.05
CA GLU A 172 4.43 -21.39 -4.03
C GLU A 172 5.42 -20.26 -4.29
N LEU A 173 6.21 -19.95 -3.27
CA LEU A 173 7.13 -18.83 -3.27
C LEU A 173 8.57 -19.33 -3.43
N PRO A 174 9.41 -18.64 -4.23
CA PRO A 174 10.84 -18.90 -4.30
C PRO A 174 11.52 -18.53 -2.98
N ASP A 175 12.73 -19.06 -2.79
CA ASP A 175 13.50 -18.87 -1.56
C ASP A 175 13.54 -17.40 -1.10
N LEU A 176 13.23 -17.22 0.16
CA LEU A 176 13.29 -15.92 0.83
C LEU A 176 14.46 -15.93 1.81
N GLY A 177 15.58 -15.36 1.38
CA GLY A 177 16.80 -15.39 2.20
C GLY A 177 16.72 -14.49 3.44
N ASP A 178 17.45 -14.91 4.48
CA ASP A 178 17.57 -14.13 5.72
C ASP A 178 18.48 -12.92 5.58
N HIS A 179 19.25 -12.85 4.50
CA HIS A 179 20.20 -11.78 4.27
C HIS A 179 19.47 -10.49 3.87
N ILE A 180 19.69 -9.47 4.67
CA ILE A 180 19.42 -8.09 4.31
C ILE A 180 20.25 -7.84 3.04
N ALA A 181 19.56 -7.64 1.92
CA ALA A 181 20.26 -7.20 0.71
C ALA A 181 21.05 -5.95 1.08
N ASP A 182 22.35 -5.99 0.82
CA ASP A 182 23.27 -4.87 1.09
C ASP A 182 22.92 -3.71 0.12
N ARG A 183 21.75 -3.11 0.32
CA ARG A 183 21.43 -1.83 -0.31
C ARG A 183 22.24 -0.78 0.44
N PRO A 184 23.03 0.04 -0.27
CA PRO A 184 23.77 1.11 0.37
C PRO A 184 22.81 1.88 1.29
N SER A 185 23.20 2.01 2.56
CA SER A 185 22.46 2.87 3.50
C SER A 185 22.32 4.25 2.86
N THR A 186 21.25 4.95 3.18
CA THR A 186 21.02 6.32 2.66
C THR A 186 22.23 7.24 2.95
N GLU A 187 23.01 6.93 3.98
CA GLU A 187 24.24 7.63 4.35
C GLU A 187 25.42 7.39 3.38
N GLN A 188 25.40 6.31 2.60
CA GLN A 188 26.43 5.96 1.62
C GLN A 188 26.03 6.29 0.18
N ALA A 189 24.77 6.70 -0.05
CA ALA A 189 24.30 7.09 -1.36
C ALA A 189 24.91 8.43 -1.79
N LEU A 190 25.31 8.54 -3.06
CA LEU A 190 25.79 9.80 -3.62
C LEU A 190 24.63 10.82 -3.64
N GLU A 191 24.88 12.00 -3.09
CA GLU A 191 23.91 13.09 -3.14
C GLU A 191 23.90 13.77 -4.52
N PRO A 192 22.69 14.15 -5.03
CA PRO A 192 22.60 14.93 -6.25
C PRO A 192 23.36 16.26 -6.10
N ARG A 193 24.10 16.67 -7.12
CA ARG A 193 24.74 17.99 -7.14
C ARG A 193 23.71 19.15 -7.22
N SER A 194 22.55 18.90 -7.82
CA SER A 194 21.47 19.87 -7.88
C SER A 194 20.84 20.08 -6.52
N ARG A 195 20.90 21.30 -6.00
CA ARG A 195 20.28 21.68 -4.72
C ARG A 195 18.78 21.43 -4.68
N ARG A 196 18.12 21.64 -5.82
CA ARG A 196 16.67 21.37 -5.96
C ARG A 196 16.39 19.87 -5.77
N GLU A 197 17.23 19.01 -6.36
CA GLU A 197 17.06 17.56 -6.25
C GLU A 197 17.39 17.05 -4.83
N SER A 198 18.43 17.59 -4.19
CA SER A 198 18.74 17.25 -2.80
C SER A 198 17.59 17.66 -1.85
N LEU A 199 16.99 18.85 -2.03
CA LEU A 199 15.82 19.28 -1.27
C LEU A 199 14.62 18.37 -1.50
N LEU A 200 14.33 18.01 -2.75
CA LEU A 200 13.21 17.12 -3.07
C LEU A 200 13.39 15.73 -2.46
N ALA A 201 14.59 15.16 -2.54
CA ALA A 201 14.90 13.86 -1.94
C ALA A 201 14.77 13.90 -0.40
N ALA A 202 15.34 14.92 0.25
CA ALA A 202 15.27 15.08 1.70
C ALA A 202 13.82 15.30 2.18
N ALA A 203 13.05 16.15 1.49
CA ALA A 203 11.65 16.40 1.83
C ALA A 203 10.80 15.14 1.66
N THR A 204 10.98 14.40 0.54
CA THR A 204 10.28 13.14 0.30
C THR A 204 10.51 12.15 1.44
N ARG A 205 11.75 12.01 1.89
CA ARG A 205 12.10 11.16 3.03
C ARG A 205 11.46 11.67 4.33
N LEU A 206 11.62 12.95 4.66
CA LEU A 206 11.07 13.53 5.88
C LEU A 206 9.54 13.44 5.94
N PHE A 207 8.84 13.72 4.84
CA PHE A 207 7.39 13.58 4.75
C PHE A 207 6.95 12.14 4.97
N ALA A 208 7.68 11.16 4.40
CA ALA A 208 7.38 9.75 4.60
C ALA A 208 7.61 9.30 6.05
N GLU A 209 8.69 9.74 6.69
CA GLU A 209 9.07 9.34 8.05
C GLU A 209 8.24 10.03 9.14
N ARG A 210 8.01 11.34 9.01
CA ARG A 210 7.41 12.18 10.06
C ARG A 210 5.98 12.63 9.76
N GLY A 211 5.52 12.46 8.52
CA GLY A 211 4.26 13.01 8.02
C GLY A 211 4.43 14.44 7.46
N TYR A 212 3.69 14.73 6.42
CA TYR A 212 3.71 16.04 5.77
C TYR A 212 3.43 17.18 6.76
N ALA A 213 2.42 17.04 7.62
CA ALA A 213 2.01 18.08 8.54
C ALA A 213 3.11 18.48 9.56
N ALA A 214 3.92 17.52 10.00
CA ALA A 214 4.93 17.71 11.04
C ALA A 214 6.27 18.26 10.52
N VAL A 215 6.46 18.32 9.19
CA VAL A 215 7.73 18.78 8.57
C VAL A 215 7.58 20.22 8.08
N THR A 216 8.53 21.07 8.41
CA THR A 216 8.62 22.44 7.90
C THR A 216 9.53 22.50 6.67
N LEU A 217 9.48 23.63 5.96
CA LEU A 217 10.41 23.88 4.85
C LEU A 217 11.85 24.03 5.34
N GLU A 218 12.02 24.60 6.54
CA GLU A 218 13.30 24.77 7.23
C GLU A 218 13.92 23.43 7.62
N ASP A 219 13.13 22.46 8.08
CA ASP A 219 13.61 21.10 8.37
C ASP A 219 14.22 20.47 7.12
N THR A 220 13.55 20.65 5.97
CA THR A 220 14.03 20.17 4.69
C THR A 220 15.35 20.81 4.26
N GLY A 221 15.46 22.12 4.43
CA GLY A 221 16.70 22.85 4.14
C GLY A 221 17.86 22.42 5.05
N THR A 222 17.57 22.31 6.33
CA THR A 222 18.56 21.85 7.35
C THR A 222 19.11 20.47 7.01
N ALA A 223 18.27 19.56 6.56
CA ALA A 223 18.65 18.19 6.20
C ALA A 223 19.67 18.12 5.05
N VAL A 224 19.77 19.18 4.21
CA VAL A 224 20.71 19.26 3.06
C VAL A 224 21.70 20.43 3.16
N GLY A 225 21.81 21.03 4.35
CA GLY A 225 22.73 22.15 4.59
C GLY A 225 22.39 23.44 3.83
N ILE A 226 21.09 23.67 3.52
CA ILE A 226 20.59 24.88 2.91
C ILE A 226 19.81 25.67 3.97
N ALA A 227 20.20 26.91 4.25
CA ALA A 227 19.56 27.73 5.27
C ALA A 227 18.67 28.82 4.67
N GLY A 228 17.56 29.11 5.37
CA GLY A 228 16.74 30.30 5.22
C GLY A 228 16.23 30.56 3.80
N GLN A 229 16.42 31.80 3.36
CA GLN A 229 15.89 32.32 2.08
C GLN A 229 16.28 31.50 0.84
N SER A 230 17.40 30.76 0.87
CA SER A 230 17.88 29.99 -0.28
C SER A 230 16.97 28.81 -0.66
N ILE A 231 16.16 28.32 0.27
CA ILE A 231 15.19 27.24 0.00
C ILE A 231 14.12 27.72 -0.97
N TYR A 232 13.64 28.96 -0.77
CA TYR A 232 12.59 29.56 -1.60
C TYR A 232 13.01 29.83 -3.05
N ASN A 233 14.33 29.83 -3.35
CA ASN A 233 14.82 29.90 -4.75
C ASN A 233 14.55 28.60 -5.52
N HIS A 234 14.25 27.49 -4.82
CA HIS A 234 14.04 26.17 -5.42
C HIS A 234 12.59 25.72 -5.38
N PHE A 235 11.89 26.01 -4.27
CA PHE A 235 10.47 25.68 -4.07
C PHE A 235 9.79 26.84 -3.33
N ALA A 236 8.69 27.34 -3.88
CA ALA A 236 7.96 28.46 -3.27
C ALA A 236 7.23 28.02 -1.98
N SER A 237 6.88 26.75 -1.87
CA SER A 237 6.16 26.20 -0.74
C SER A 237 6.47 24.72 -0.49
N LYS A 238 6.08 24.24 0.68
CA LYS A 238 6.08 22.80 1.03
C LYS A 238 5.12 21.99 0.12
N HIS A 239 4.03 22.60 -0.33
CA HIS A 239 3.10 22.00 -1.27
C HIS A 239 3.75 21.73 -2.64
N ASP A 240 4.57 22.65 -3.14
CA ASP A 240 5.26 22.46 -4.43
C ASP A 240 6.23 21.28 -4.37
N ILE A 241 6.85 21.05 -3.22
CA ILE A 241 7.72 19.88 -3.03
C ILE A 241 6.89 18.59 -3.06
N LEU A 242 5.77 18.55 -2.35
CA LEU A 242 4.90 17.37 -2.33
C LEU A 242 4.34 17.08 -3.74
N ALA A 243 3.85 18.09 -4.43
CA ALA A 243 3.36 17.98 -5.80
C ALA A 243 4.47 17.50 -6.76
N ALA A 244 5.70 18.02 -6.63
CA ALA A 244 6.84 17.58 -7.44
C ALA A 244 7.22 16.10 -7.16
N ALA A 245 7.14 15.63 -5.91
CA ALA A 245 7.38 14.24 -5.55
C ALA A 245 6.31 13.31 -6.15
N MET A 246 5.03 13.70 -6.06
CA MET A 246 3.91 12.95 -6.64
C MET A 246 4.00 12.84 -8.16
N ASN A 247 4.26 13.99 -8.83
CA ASN A 247 4.41 14.02 -10.28
C ASN A 247 5.57 13.14 -10.74
N ARG A 248 6.72 13.18 -10.05
CA ARG A 248 7.86 12.31 -10.37
C ARG A 248 7.52 10.81 -10.26
N SER A 249 6.75 10.45 -9.25
CA SER A 249 6.28 9.07 -9.09
C SER A 249 5.39 8.65 -10.26
N ALA A 250 4.45 9.52 -10.63
CA ALA A 250 3.54 9.28 -11.75
C ALA A 250 4.30 9.15 -13.09
N GLU A 251 5.20 10.10 -13.39
CA GLU A 251 6.02 10.08 -14.61
C GLU A 251 6.85 8.79 -14.71
N ARG A 252 7.44 8.35 -13.60
CA ARG A 252 8.21 7.10 -13.57
C ARG A 252 7.35 5.88 -13.85
N LEU A 253 6.18 5.78 -13.21
CA LEU A 253 5.25 4.66 -13.41
C LEU A 253 4.72 4.62 -14.85
N TRP A 254 4.40 5.76 -15.43
CA TRP A 254 3.96 5.84 -16.82
C TRP A 254 5.06 5.49 -17.82
N LEU A 255 6.31 5.89 -17.55
CA LEU A 255 7.44 5.50 -18.37
C LEU A 255 7.65 3.98 -18.32
N ASP A 256 7.67 3.39 -17.13
CA ASP A 256 7.80 1.93 -16.96
C ASP A 256 6.67 1.18 -17.69
N LEU A 257 5.42 1.65 -17.58
CA LEU A 257 4.28 1.06 -18.29
C LEU A 257 4.46 1.15 -19.82
N THR A 258 4.86 2.31 -20.34
CA THR A 258 5.05 2.50 -21.78
C THR A 258 6.16 1.60 -22.32
N GLU A 259 7.26 1.45 -21.57
CA GLU A 259 8.34 0.52 -21.90
C GLU A 259 7.88 -0.94 -21.92
N VAL A 260 7.05 -1.35 -20.94
CA VAL A 260 6.44 -2.69 -20.89
C VAL A 260 5.61 -2.94 -22.13
N LEU A 261 4.68 -2.04 -22.44
CA LEU A 261 3.77 -2.19 -23.60
C LEU A 261 4.53 -2.22 -24.94
N ALA A 262 5.67 -1.54 -25.02
CA ALA A 262 6.52 -1.55 -26.23
C ALA A 262 7.39 -2.80 -26.36
N SER A 263 7.63 -3.53 -25.26
CA SER A 263 8.61 -4.63 -25.22
C SER A 263 8.02 -6.02 -25.49
N VAL A 264 6.69 -6.19 -25.31
CA VAL A 264 5.99 -7.48 -25.45
C VAL A 264 4.75 -7.33 -26.32
N GLN A 265 4.24 -8.45 -26.86
CA GLN A 265 3.03 -8.48 -27.69
C GLN A 265 1.86 -9.19 -27.00
N ASP A 266 2.13 -10.01 -26.01
CA ASP A 266 1.13 -10.77 -25.27
C ASP A 266 0.72 -10.01 -23.99
N HIS A 267 -0.58 -9.94 -23.71
CA HIS A 267 -1.12 -9.21 -22.56
C HIS A 267 -0.74 -9.85 -21.21
N ALA A 268 -0.61 -11.19 -21.16
CA ALA A 268 -0.20 -11.87 -19.95
C ALA A 268 1.28 -11.59 -19.64
N ASP A 269 2.14 -11.55 -20.65
CA ASP A 269 3.55 -11.17 -20.51
C ASP A 269 3.68 -9.70 -20.13
N ALA A 270 2.84 -8.81 -20.70
CA ALA A 270 2.78 -7.41 -20.29
C ALA A 270 2.42 -7.28 -18.80
N LEU A 271 1.42 -8.01 -18.32
CA LEU A 271 1.04 -8.01 -16.90
C LEU A 271 2.16 -8.54 -16.01
N ARG A 272 2.79 -9.66 -16.34
CA ARG A 272 3.92 -10.22 -15.56
C ARG A 272 5.05 -9.20 -15.43
N LEU A 273 5.42 -8.58 -16.56
CA LEU A 273 6.47 -7.57 -16.56
C LEU A 273 6.06 -6.30 -15.81
N LEU A 274 4.80 -5.88 -15.91
CA LEU A 274 4.28 -4.72 -15.21
C LEU A 274 4.27 -4.93 -13.68
N ILE A 275 3.86 -6.12 -13.20
CA ILE A 275 3.96 -6.49 -11.78
C ILE A 275 5.40 -6.38 -11.30
N LEU A 276 6.35 -6.94 -12.06
CA LEU A 276 7.77 -6.91 -11.71
C LEU A 276 8.32 -5.47 -11.69
N ARG A 277 8.02 -4.65 -12.70
CA ARG A 277 8.44 -3.24 -12.75
C ARG A 277 7.87 -2.43 -11.60
N TYR A 278 6.58 -2.64 -11.27
CA TYR A 278 5.96 -1.98 -10.14
C TYR A 278 6.59 -2.42 -8.80
N ALA A 279 6.87 -3.70 -8.61
CA ALA A 279 7.57 -4.20 -7.43
C ALA A 279 8.96 -3.58 -7.28
N ARG A 280 9.74 -3.52 -8.36
CA ARG A 280 11.05 -2.84 -8.39
C ARG A 280 10.95 -1.36 -8.03
N PHE A 281 10.00 -0.66 -8.63
CA PHE A 281 9.74 0.74 -8.30
C PHE A 281 9.41 0.91 -6.83
N ALA A 282 8.47 0.14 -6.30
CA ALA A 282 8.00 0.27 -4.93
C ALA A 282 9.13 -0.02 -3.92
N LEU A 283 9.88 -1.11 -4.11
CA LEU A 283 10.98 -1.50 -3.25
C LEU A 283 12.16 -0.51 -3.30
N ALA A 284 12.41 0.12 -4.46
CA ALA A 284 13.48 1.11 -4.62
C ALA A 284 13.08 2.50 -4.08
N HIS A 285 11.79 2.84 -4.12
CA HIS A 285 11.28 4.18 -3.84
C HIS A 285 10.23 4.19 -2.72
N GLN A 286 10.47 3.47 -1.62
CA GLN A 286 9.53 3.31 -0.51
C GLN A 286 8.99 4.64 0.07
N HIS A 287 9.80 5.70 0.04
CA HIS A 287 9.35 7.01 0.51
C HIS A 287 8.31 7.64 -0.43
N LEU A 288 8.49 7.51 -1.75
CA LEU A 288 7.50 7.94 -2.74
C LEU A 288 6.20 7.13 -2.61
N VAL A 289 6.32 5.81 -2.47
CA VAL A 289 5.16 4.94 -2.21
C VAL A 289 4.42 5.36 -0.94
N THR A 290 5.14 5.68 0.13
CA THR A 290 4.53 6.18 1.37
C THR A 290 3.74 7.46 1.11
N LEU A 291 4.30 8.42 0.36
CA LEU A 291 3.58 9.65 0.04
C LEU A 291 2.30 9.38 -0.76
N ILE A 292 2.38 8.53 -1.79
CA ILE A 292 1.22 8.15 -2.61
C ILE A 292 0.09 7.59 -1.73
N VAL A 293 0.42 6.75 -0.75
CA VAL A 293 -0.58 6.11 0.11
C VAL A 293 -1.11 7.07 1.18
N THR A 294 -0.28 7.98 1.72
CA THR A 294 -0.62 8.68 2.95
C THR A 294 -0.76 10.20 2.83
N GLU A 295 -0.21 10.84 1.80
CA GLU A 295 -0.12 12.31 1.76
C GLU A 295 -0.92 12.98 0.63
N THR A 296 -1.60 12.23 -0.21
CA THR A 296 -2.39 12.77 -1.33
C THR A 296 -3.44 13.79 -0.88
N GLU A 297 -4.00 13.62 0.32
CA GLU A 297 -4.98 14.53 0.92
C GLU A 297 -4.40 15.91 1.28
N HIS A 298 -3.08 16.04 1.36
CA HIS A 298 -2.39 17.30 1.66
C HIS A 298 -2.02 18.11 0.42
N LEU A 299 -2.28 17.59 -0.79
CA LEU A 299 -2.14 18.36 -2.02
C LEU A 299 -3.22 19.44 -2.11
N GLN A 300 -2.89 20.54 -2.79
CA GLN A 300 -3.88 21.55 -3.18
C GLN A 300 -4.89 20.94 -4.16
N ASP A 301 -6.09 21.51 -4.22
CA ASP A 301 -7.22 20.92 -4.95
C ASP A 301 -6.89 20.57 -6.40
N ASP A 302 -6.23 21.47 -7.15
CA ASP A 302 -5.86 21.23 -8.55
C ASP A 302 -4.80 20.12 -8.70
N ASP A 303 -3.78 20.12 -7.85
CA ASP A 303 -2.75 19.08 -7.83
C ASP A 303 -3.31 17.74 -7.37
N ARG A 304 -4.18 17.76 -6.38
CA ARG A 304 -4.87 16.59 -5.87
C ARG A 304 -5.74 15.95 -6.94
N GLN A 305 -6.55 16.76 -7.65
CA GLN A 305 -7.40 16.26 -8.73
C GLN A 305 -6.56 15.64 -9.86
N ARG A 306 -5.48 16.31 -10.27
CA ARG A 306 -4.55 15.77 -11.28
C ARG A 306 -3.91 14.46 -10.83
N THR A 307 -3.40 14.41 -9.60
CA THR A 307 -2.78 13.20 -9.04
C THR A 307 -3.78 12.03 -8.99
N LEU A 308 -4.99 12.26 -8.48
CA LEU A 308 -6.03 11.24 -8.43
C LEU A 308 -6.48 10.79 -9.82
N GLN A 309 -6.52 11.71 -10.81
CA GLN A 309 -6.84 11.32 -12.18
C GLN A 309 -5.73 10.46 -12.78
N THR A 310 -4.47 10.88 -12.64
CA THR A 310 -3.32 10.10 -13.13
C THR A 310 -3.24 8.71 -12.51
N GLN A 311 -3.56 8.59 -11.22
CA GLN A 311 -3.62 7.29 -10.54
C GLN A 311 -4.75 6.41 -11.11
N ARG A 312 -5.94 7.00 -11.37
CA ARG A 312 -7.06 6.26 -11.98
C ARG A 312 -6.70 5.76 -13.36
N ASP A 313 -6.15 6.64 -14.21
CA ASP A 313 -5.75 6.30 -15.57
C ASP A 313 -4.70 5.18 -15.57
N TYR A 314 -3.73 5.23 -14.66
CA TYR A 314 -2.72 4.18 -14.51
C TYR A 314 -3.33 2.83 -14.08
N ILE A 315 -4.27 2.84 -13.13
CA ILE A 315 -4.99 1.63 -12.71
C ILE A 315 -5.86 1.10 -13.85
N ASP A 316 -6.48 1.96 -14.64
CA ASP A 316 -7.33 1.56 -15.76
C ASP A 316 -6.53 0.83 -16.86
N GLU A 317 -5.24 1.15 -17.06
CA GLU A 317 -4.35 0.36 -17.92
C GLU A 317 -4.13 -1.07 -17.37
N TRP A 318 -3.92 -1.21 -16.06
CA TRP A 318 -3.86 -2.55 -15.44
C TRP A 318 -5.16 -3.33 -15.68
N LEU A 319 -6.32 -2.68 -15.50
CA LEU A 319 -7.62 -3.31 -15.72
C LEU A 319 -7.82 -3.73 -17.18
N HIS A 320 -7.36 -2.90 -18.10
CA HIS A 320 -7.39 -3.23 -19.53
C HIS A 320 -6.61 -4.51 -19.80
N LEU A 321 -5.37 -4.61 -19.34
CA LEU A 321 -4.54 -5.80 -19.52
C LEU A 321 -5.12 -7.04 -18.85
N VAL A 322 -5.59 -6.93 -17.60
CA VAL A 322 -6.22 -8.05 -16.85
C VAL A 322 -7.42 -8.58 -17.62
N ARG A 323 -8.30 -7.70 -18.13
CA ARG A 323 -9.50 -8.12 -18.88
C ARG A 323 -9.19 -8.64 -20.27
N ALA A 324 -8.10 -8.22 -20.87
CA ALA A 324 -7.64 -8.80 -22.14
C ALA A 324 -7.17 -10.25 -21.95
N VAL A 325 -6.52 -10.56 -20.82
CA VAL A 325 -6.12 -11.94 -20.45
C VAL A 325 -7.34 -12.77 -20.00
N HIS A 326 -8.27 -12.15 -19.27
CA HIS A 326 -9.43 -12.81 -18.68
C HIS A 326 -10.74 -12.15 -19.16
N PRO A 327 -11.20 -12.40 -20.40
CA PRO A 327 -12.39 -11.72 -20.97
C PRO A 327 -13.69 -11.95 -20.18
N ALA A 328 -13.78 -13.06 -19.44
CA ALA A 328 -14.94 -13.39 -18.61
C ALA A 328 -14.94 -12.67 -17.25
N MET A 329 -13.80 -12.07 -16.84
CA MET A 329 -13.67 -11.37 -15.57
C MET A 329 -14.43 -10.04 -15.62
N SER A 330 -15.25 -9.77 -14.60
CA SER A 330 -15.96 -8.50 -14.50
C SER A 330 -14.99 -7.34 -14.24
N PRO A 331 -15.31 -6.10 -14.65
CA PRO A 331 -14.50 -4.92 -14.31
C PRO A 331 -14.32 -4.74 -12.79
N ALA A 332 -15.35 -5.08 -12.03
CA ALA A 332 -15.35 -5.01 -10.57
C ALA A 332 -14.34 -6.00 -9.96
N GLU A 333 -14.38 -7.26 -10.41
CA GLU A 333 -13.42 -8.28 -9.97
C GLU A 333 -11.99 -7.93 -10.36
N ALA A 334 -11.75 -7.51 -11.60
CA ALA A 334 -10.43 -7.08 -12.05
C ALA A 334 -9.87 -5.96 -11.15
N ARG A 335 -10.70 -4.97 -10.79
CA ARG A 335 -10.31 -3.87 -9.91
C ARG A 335 -9.94 -4.36 -8.51
N VAL A 336 -10.70 -5.29 -7.93
CA VAL A 336 -10.40 -5.89 -6.63
C VAL A 336 -9.05 -6.60 -6.66
N ARG A 337 -8.78 -7.40 -7.69
CA ARG A 337 -7.53 -8.14 -7.85
C ARG A 337 -6.33 -7.21 -8.02
N VAL A 338 -6.42 -6.22 -8.90
CA VAL A 338 -5.34 -5.22 -9.11
C VAL A 338 -5.07 -4.45 -7.83
N GLN A 339 -6.12 -4.01 -7.12
CA GLN A 339 -5.94 -3.28 -5.87
C GLN A 339 -5.24 -4.14 -4.80
N ALA A 340 -5.54 -5.43 -4.71
CA ALA A 340 -4.84 -6.33 -3.80
C ALA A 340 -3.34 -6.43 -4.12
N VAL A 341 -2.97 -6.58 -5.40
CA VAL A 341 -1.57 -6.59 -5.85
C VAL A 341 -0.85 -5.30 -5.48
N LEU A 342 -1.45 -4.15 -5.77
CA LEU A 342 -0.86 -2.85 -5.45
C LEU A 342 -0.70 -2.65 -3.94
N THR A 343 -1.69 -3.06 -3.15
CA THR A 343 -1.67 -2.91 -1.68
C THR A 343 -0.57 -3.77 -1.06
N ILE A 344 -0.47 -5.06 -1.41
CA ILE A 344 0.59 -5.97 -0.94
C ILE A 344 1.96 -5.41 -1.30
N THR A 345 2.16 -5.01 -2.56
CA THR A 345 3.44 -4.47 -3.02
C THR A 345 3.84 -3.22 -2.26
N ASN A 346 2.90 -2.30 -2.06
CA ASN A 346 3.14 -1.04 -1.35
C ASN A 346 3.46 -1.27 0.13
N ASP A 347 2.76 -2.18 0.80
CA ASP A 347 2.97 -2.41 2.21
C ASP A 347 4.27 -3.17 2.49
N ILE A 348 4.62 -4.17 1.68
CA ILE A 348 5.93 -4.83 1.73
C ILE A 348 7.06 -3.81 1.52
N ALA A 349 6.93 -2.89 0.55
CA ALA A 349 7.93 -1.86 0.28
C ALA A 349 8.09 -0.88 1.47
N ARG A 350 7.02 -0.61 2.20
CA ARG A 350 7.00 0.29 3.37
C ARG A 350 7.45 -0.41 4.66
N THR A 351 7.50 -1.74 4.68
CA THR A 351 7.88 -2.56 5.84
C THR A 351 9.37 -2.90 5.79
N PRO A 352 10.24 -2.26 6.61
CA PRO A 352 11.69 -2.38 6.50
C PRO A 352 12.22 -3.82 6.53
N ARG A 353 11.71 -4.64 7.44
CA ARG A 353 12.15 -6.03 7.61
C ARG A 353 11.74 -6.97 6.47
N LEU A 354 10.71 -6.62 5.68
CA LEU A 354 10.31 -7.39 4.51
C LEU A 354 11.08 -6.92 3.26
N ARG A 355 11.09 -5.60 2.99
CA ARG A 355 11.68 -5.07 1.78
C ARG A 355 13.19 -5.33 1.63
N THR A 356 13.90 -5.57 2.75
CA THR A 356 15.35 -5.82 2.74
C THR A 356 15.71 -7.28 2.61
N ARG A 357 14.75 -8.19 2.60
CA ARG A 357 15.01 -9.62 2.41
C ARG A 357 15.50 -9.91 0.99
N SER A 358 16.47 -10.80 0.86
CA SER A 358 16.89 -11.35 -0.44
C SER A 358 15.75 -12.16 -1.04
N GLY A 359 15.49 -12.00 -2.35
CA GLY A 359 14.38 -12.69 -3.03
C GLY A 359 13.00 -12.04 -2.88
N ILE A 360 12.86 -10.95 -2.11
CA ILE A 360 11.53 -10.32 -1.89
C ILE A 360 10.88 -9.82 -3.18
N GLU A 361 11.67 -9.32 -4.14
CA GLU A 361 11.18 -8.85 -5.43
C GLU A 361 10.47 -9.96 -6.20
N GLU A 362 11.08 -11.14 -6.26
CA GLU A 362 10.52 -12.31 -6.94
C GLU A 362 9.28 -12.84 -6.22
N ASN A 363 9.31 -12.86 -4.87
CA ASN A 363 8.16 -13.25 -4.06
C ASN A 363 6.96 -12.32 -4.29
N VAL A 364 7.16 -11.01 -4.32
CA VAL A 364 6.10 -10.02 -4.63
C VAL A 364 5.56 -10.23 -6.05
N HIS A 365 6.43 -10.48 -7.02
CA HIS A 365 6.05 -10.79 -8.38
C HIS A 365 5.16 -12.06 -8.45
N ARG A 366 5.57 -13.14 -7.79
CA ARG A 366 4.80 -14.40 -7.71
C ARG A 366 3.41 -14.20 -7.09
N LEU A 367 3.35 -13.51 -5.97
CA LEU A 367 2.06 -13.17 -5.34
C LEU A 367 1.17 -12.36 -6.28
N GLY A 368 1.71 -11.37 -6.97
CA GLY A 368 0.99 -10.57 -7.95
C GLY A 368 0.45 -11.42 -9.12
N CYS A 369 1.25 -12.32 -9.66
CA CYS A 369 0.83 -13.25 -10.72
C CYS A 369 -0.30 -14.17 -10.23
N SER A 370 -0.16 -14.77 -9.05
CA SER A 370 -1.19 -15.63 -8.47
C SER A 370 -2.53 -14.90 -8.28
N LEU A 371 -2.50 -13.67 -7.75
CA LEU A 371 -3.70 -12.86 -7.52
C LEU A 371 -4.41 -12.47 -8.82
N LEU A 372 -3.64 -12.20 -9.89
CA LEU A 372 -4.20 -11.87 -11.21
C LEU A 372 -4.55 -13.11 -12.05
N GLY A 373 -4.32 -14.33 -11.53
CA GLY A 373 -4.63 -15.58 -12.24
C GLY A 373 -3.74 -15.81 -13.46
N LEU A 374 -2.50 -15.40 -13.39
CA LEU A 374 -1.49 -15.63 -14.41
C LEU A 374 -0.81 -16.96 -14.12
N ASP A 375 -1.07 -17.98 -14.93
CA ASP A 375 -0.46 -19.30 -14.76
C ASP A 375 1.06 -19.26 -14.78
N ASP A 376 1.68 -20.22 -14.09
CA ASP A 376 3.12 -20.35 -13.84
C ASP A 376 3.87 -20.86 -15.08
N THR A 377 3.80 -20.13 -16.19
CA THR A 377 4.79 -20.30 -17.25
C THR A 377 6.01 -19.49 -16.85
N ALA A 378 7.17 -20.15 -16.67
CA ALA A 378 8.42 -19.51 -16.28
C ALA A 378 8.71 -18.31 -17.20
N PHE A 379 8.46 -17.10 -16.65
CA PHE A 379 8.83 -15.87 -17.33
C PHE A 379 10.34 -15.68 -17.17
N VAL A 380 11.09 -15.88 -18.25
CA VAL A 380 12.53 -15.59 -18.32
C VAL A 380 12.67 -14.19 -18.91
N GLU A 381 13.03 -13.21 -18.09
CA GLU A 381 13.46 -11.89 -18.54
C GLU A 381 14.69 -12.09 -19.45
N GLY A 382 14.55 -11.92 -20.76
CA GLY A 382 15.69 -12.01 -21.69
C GLY A 382 15.53 -12.85 -22.95
N ARG A 383 14.35 -13.37 -23.31
CA ARG A 383 14.13 -13.93 -24.64
C ARG A 383 13.82 -12.87 -25.69
N THR A 384 14.77 -11.98 -25.92
CA THR A 384 14.87 -11.23 -27.18
C THR A 384 16.13 -11.73 -27.91
N GLU A 385 16.14 -12.99 -28.32
CA GLU A 385 16.98 -13.39 -29.45
C GLU A 385 16.36 -12.81 -30.71
N VAL A 386 16.77 -11.61 -31.05
CA VAL A 386 16.65 -11.09 -32.41
C VAL A 386 17.61 -11.93 -33.25
N THR A 387 17.10 -12.99 -33.90
CA THR A 387 17.82 -13.70 -34.93
C THR A 387 17.99 -12.75 -36.12
N PRO A 388 19.19 -12.28 -36.46
CA PRO A 388 19.35 -11.47 -37.64
C PRO A 388 19.15 -12.37 -38.87
N THR A 389 18.06 -12.14 -39.58
CA THR A 389 17.83 -12.73 -40.89
C THR A 389 18.85 -12.12 -41.84
N VAL A 390 19.97 -12.83 -42.05
CA VAL A 390 20.93 -12.53 -43.12
C VAL A 390 20.22 -12.80 -44.44
N ARG A 391 19.77 -11.77 -45.13
CA ARG A 391 19.43 -11.86 -46.55
C ARG A 391 20.72 -12.02 -47.32
N SER A 392 20.95 -13.20 -47.85
CA SER A 392 21.94 -13.43 -48.86
C SER A 392 21.33 -13.04 -50.22
N ASP A 393 21.66 -11.88 -50.70
CA ASP A 393 21.48 -11.55 -52.12
C ASP A 393 22.55 -12.24 -52.94
N ARG A 394 22.08 -13.04 -53.87
CA ARG A 394 22.81 -13.41 -55.11
C ARG A 394 22.03 -12.83 -56.28
#